data_ee52cd4d9a554691cc5819f4931ee8fa
#
_entry.id   ee52cd4d9a554691cc5819f4931ee8fa
#
_cell.length_a   1.000
_cell.length_b   1.000
_cell.length_c   1.000
_cell.angle_alpha   90.00
_cell.angle_beta   90.00
_cell.angle_gamma   90.00
#
_symmetry.space_group_name_H-M   'P 1'
#
loop_
_entity.id
_entity.type
_entity.pdbx_description
1 polymer ?
#
loop_
_entity_poly.entity_id
_entity_poly.type
_entity_poly.pdbx_seq_one_letter_code
_entity_poly.pdbx_strand_id
1 'polypeptide(L)'
;MTRALLAIAFALLALPALAQPAPAAGRIPTVTRLVKIFSELENDLVAGAHADDPRRLDAMLDPAFEMRVGANPGVPLPRDEWIRAARAAPRGAPRMDQMAVHDFGTIAIVSFRETPTTAQRGKPQFVVDCWKRTGDEWKLAVRYRSEVRAAPGEPAKSTVRKRY
;
A
#
# COMPACT_ATOMS: atom_id res chain seq x y z
N MET A 1 31.71 -18.11 -80.87
CA MET A 1 30.97 -17.04 -80.18
C MET A 1 29.85 -17.71 -79.43
N THR A 2 30.11 -18.07 -78.17
CA THR A 2 29.15 -18.82 -77.34
C THR A 2 28.78 -17.97 -76.12
N ARG A 3 27.53 -17.52 -76.09
CA ARG A 3 26.97 -16.71 -74.95
C ARG A 3 26.47 -17.68 -73.88
N ALA A 4 27.11 -17.66 -72.73
CA ALA A 4 26.68 -18.37 -71.54
C ALA A 4 25.63 -17.44 -70.78
N LEU A 5 24.44 -17.93 -70.62
CA LEU A 5 23.39 -17.30 -69.72
C LEU A 5 23.55 -17.83 -68.29
N LEU A 6 23.87 -16.92 -67.39
CA LEU A 6 23.97 -17.20 -65.95
C LEU A 6 22.58 -16.99 -65.33
N ALA A 7 21.96 -18.07 -64.92
CA ALA A 7 20.70 -18.02 -64.18
C ALA A 7 21.01 -17.89 -62.67
N ILE A 8 20.62 -16.73 -62.06
CA ILE A 8 20.74 -16.48 -60.64
C ILE A 8 19.43 -16.97 -59.97
N ALA A 9 19.50 -18.05 -59.23
CA ALA A 9 18.41 -18.55 -58.40
C ALA A 9 18.37 -17.77 -57.11
N PHE A 10 17.30 -16.99 -56.90
CA PHE A 10 17.00 -16.30 -55.64
C PHE A 10 16.35 -17.31 -54.68
N ALA A 11 17.06 -17.79 -53.68
CA ALA A 11 16.50 -18.61 -52.61
C ALA A 11 15.86 -17.68 -51.58
N LEU A 12 14.52 -17.64 -51.51
CA LEU A 12 13.78 -17.00 -50.40
C LEU A 12 14.00 -17.83 -49.13
N LEU A 13 14.80 -17.32 -48.21
CA LEU A 13 14.88 -17.79 -46.83
C LEU A 13 13.62 -17.32 -46.07
N ALA A 14 12.65 -18.23 -45.91
CA ALA A 14 11.54 -18.03 -44.99
C ALA A 14 12.07 -18.10 -43.55
N LEU A 15 12.17 -16.96 -42.91
CA LEU A 15 12.43 -16.88 -41.46
C LEU A 15 11.21 -17.41 -40.69
N PRO A 16 11.38 -18.39 -39.78
CA PRO A 16 10.28 -18.79 -38.92
C PRO A 16 9.91 -17.59 -38.01
N ALA A 17 8.68 -17.14 -38.09
CA ALA A 17 8.09 -16.18 -37.16
C ALA A 17 8.11 -16.82 -35.76
N LEU A 18 8.98 -16.30 -34.87
CA LEU A 18 8.97 -16.64 -33.47
C LEU A 18 7.60 -16.21 -32.91
N ALA A 19 6.70 -17.16 -32.76
CA ALA A 19 5.42 -16.93 -32.09
C ALA A 19 5.71 -16.46 -30.66
N GLN A 20 5.47 -15.18 -30.36
CA GLN A 20 5.50 -14.68 -29.01
C GLN A 20 4.43 -15.44 -28.22
N PRO A 21 4.79 -16.04 -27.05
CA PRO A 21 3.78 -16.66 -26.21
C PRO A 21 2.75 -15.59 -25.81
N ALA A 22 1.48 -15.88 -26.06
CA ALA A 22 0.37 -15.03 -25.66
C ALA A 22 0.49 -14.75 -24.16
N PRO A 23 0.27 -13.50 -23.70
CA PRO A 23 0.27 -13.21 -22.27
C PRO A 23 -0.73 -14.10 -21.57
N ALA A 24 -0.25 -14.86 -20.57
CA ALA A 24 -1.09 -15.79 -19.81
C ALA A 24 -2.26 -15.00 -19.20
N ALA A 25 -3.44 -15.21 -19.73
CA ALA A 25 -4.68 -14.63 -19.23
C ALA A 25 -4.84 -15.02 -17.75
N GLY A 26 -4.86 -14.02 -16.86
CA GLY A 26 -5.25 -14.21 -15.45
C GLY A 26 -4.17 -14.00 -14.38
N ARG A 27 -2.94 -13.67 -14.72
CA ARG A 27 -1.95 -13.30 -13.67
C ARG A 27 -2.13 -11.83 -13.28
N ILE A 28 -2.73 -11.59 -12.10
CA ILE A 28 -2.76 -10.25 -11.49
C ILE A 28 -1.30 -9.80 -11.34
N PRO A 29 -0.93 -8.59 -11.80
CA PRO A 29 0.42 -8.06 -11.62
C PRO A 29 0.84 -8.13 -10.15
N THR A 30 2.08 -8.47 -9.86
CA THR A 30 2.61 -8.62 -8.49
C THR A 30 2.33 -7.39 -7.62
N VAL A 31 2.48 -6.19 -8.18
CA VAL A 31 2.18 -4.93 -7.48
C VAL A 31 0.71 -4.87 -7.02
N THR A 32 -0.25 -5.20 -7.90
CA THR A 32 -1.69 -5.19 -7.55
C THR A 32 -2.00 -6.24 -6.49
N ARG A 33 -1.36 -7.41 -6.54
CA ARG A 33 -1.53 -8.46 -5.54
C ARG A 33 -1.01 -8.02 -4.18
N LEU A 34 0.16 -7.39 -4.11
CA LEU A 34 0.74 -6.90 -2.85
C LEU A 34 -0.11 -5.79 -2.26
N VAL A 35 -0.54 -4.82 -3.07
CA VAL A 35 -1.46 -3.76 -2.61
C VAL A 35 -2.74 -4.35 -2.04
N LYS A 36 -3.32 -5.40 -2.65
CA LYS A 36 -4.50 -6.06 -2.11
C LYS A 36 -4.22 -6.69 -0.75
N ILE A 37 -3.14 -7.48 -0.61
CA ILE A 37 -2.77 -8.14 0.65
C ILE A 37 -2.61 -7.12 1.78
N PHE A 38 -1.84 -6.06 1.54
CA PHE A 38 -1.58 -5.08 2.59
C PHE A 38 -2.79 -4.17 2.85
N SER A 39 -3.65 -3.92 1.86
CA SER A 39 -4.94 -3.25 2.12
C SER A 39 -5.84 -4.07 3.03
N GLU A 40 -5.86 -5.40 2.88
CA GLU A 40 -6.60 -6.30 3.76
C GLU A 40 -6.02 -6.28 5.18
N LEU A 41 -4.69 -6.35 5.33
CA LEU A 41 -4.02 -6.26 6.63
C LEU A 41 -4.30 -4.93 7.35
N GLU A 42 -4.26 -3.80 6.64
CA GLU A 42 -4.58 -2.48 7.19
C GLU A 42 -6.05 -2.37 7.63
N ASN A 43 -6.97 -2.92 6.85
CA ASN A 43 -8.38 -2.98 7.21
C ASN A 43 -8.61 -3.89 8.43
N ASP A 44 -7.93 -5.03 8.50
CA ASP A 44 -7.99 -5.93 9.64
C ASP A 44 -7.41 -5.29 10.92
N LEU A 45 -6.36 -4.47 10.79
CA LEU A 45 -5.81 -3.70 11.90
C LEU A 45 -6.85 -2.73 12.47
N VAL A 46 -7.56 -1.99 11.60
CA VAL A 46 -8.64 -1.08 11.99
C VAL A 46 -9.80 -1.86 12.62
N ALA A 47 -10.20 -2.97 12.01
CA ALA A 47 -11.26 -3.83 12.55
C ALA A 47 -10.87 -4.44 13.89
N GLY A 48 -9.62 -4.86 14.07
CA GLY A 48 -9.06 -5.39 15.31
C GLY A 48 -9.09 -4.41 16.46
N ALA A 49 -8.87 -3.11 16.18
CA ALA A 49 -8.97 -2.06 17.18
C ALA A 49 -10.37 -1.93 17.81
N HIS A 50 -11.40 -2.31 17.06
CA HIS A 50 -12.81 -2.21 17.49
C HIS A 50 -13.46 -3.57 17.76
N ALA A 51 -12.69 -4.66 17.66
CA ALA A 51 -13.17 -6.01 17.98
C ALA A 51 -13.43 -6.17 19.48
N ASP A 52 -14.38 -7.04 19.82
CA ASP A 52 -14.67 -7.38 21.22
C ASP A 52 -13.50 -8.15 21.84
N ASP A 53 -12.81 -9.00 21.05
CA ASP A 53 -11.58 -9.69 21.49
C ASP A 53 -10.36 -8.76 21.33
N PRO A 54 -9.76 -8.30 22.45
CA PRO A 54 -8.58 -7.44 22.41
C PRO A 54 -7.35 -8.13 21.80
N ARG A 55 -7.29 -9.46 21.83
CA ARG A 55 -6.15 -10.24 21.33
C ARG A 55 -6.04 -10.15 19.81
N ARG A 56 -7.12 -9.82 19.09
CA ARG A 56 -7.11 -9.70 17.63
C ARG A 56 -6.15 -8.61 17.16
N LEU A 57 -6.23 -7.43 17.74
CA LEU A 57 -5.30 -6.33 17.43
C LEU A 57 -3.88 -6.66 17.91
N ASP A 58 -3.79 -7.21 19.12
CA ASP A 58 -2.53 -7.59 19.74
C ASP A 58 -1.73 -8.59 18.88
N ALA A 59 -2.41 -9.57 18.30
CA ALA A 59 -1.80 -10.58 17.45
C ALA A 59 -1.23 -10.04 16.13
N MET A 60 -1.69 -8.88 15.67
CA MET A 60 -1.22 -8.25 14.42
C MET A 60 0.03 -7.39 14.61
N LEU A 61 0.41 -7.09 15.83
CA LEU A 61 1.54 -6.23 16.15
C LEU A 61 2.79 -7.05 16.51
N ASP A 62 3.96 -6.58 16.09
CA ASP A 62 5.23 -7.09 16.59
C ASP A 62 5.35 -6.75 18.09
N PRO A 63 5.95 -7.61 18.93
CA PRO A 63 6.19 -7.29 20.34
C PRO A 63 6.93 -5.97 20.59
N ALA A 64 7.80 -5.59 19.65
CA ALA A 64 8.56 -4.33 19.70
C ALA A 64 7.89 -3.19 18.92
N PHE A 65 6.59 -3.29 18.62
CA PHE A 65 5.88 -2.26 17.86
C PHE A 65 5.97 -0.88 18.51
N GLU A 66 6.19 0.13 17.70
CA GLU A 66 6.08 1.54 18.07
C GLU A 66 5.45 2.38 16.95
N MET A 67 4.80 3.46 17.33
CA MET A 67 4.37 4.49 16.37
C MET A 67 5.14 5.78 16.57
N ARG A 68 5.53 6.44 15.48
CA ARG A 68 6.18 7.75 15.47
C ARG A 68 5.35 8.76 14.71
N VAL A 69 5.24 9.96 15.26
CA VAL A 69 4.50 11.07 14.64
C VAL A 69 5.49 12.12 14.17
N GLY A 70 5.33 12.59 12.93
CA GLY A 70 6.26 13.55 12.33
C GLY A 70 6.37 14.87 13.09
N ALA A 71 5.37 15.26 13.86
CA ALA A 71 5.45 16.45 14.72
C ALA A 71 6.40 16.28 15.92
N ASN A 72 6.64 15.05 16.37
CA ASN A 72 7.57 14.74 17.48
C ASN A 72 8.28 13.39 17.27
N PRO A 73 9.16 13.28 16.27
CA PRO A 73 9.72 12.01 15.83
C PRO A 73 10.65 11.36 16.88
N GLY A 74 11.18 12.14 17.83
CA GLY A 74 12.05 11.65 18.89
C GLY A 74 11.33 10.92 20.02
N VAL A 75 10.00 11.01 20.11
CA VAL A 75 9.20 10.39 21.17
C VAL A 75 8.26 9.34 20.56
N PRO A 76 8.65 8.05 20.61
CA PRO A 76 7.78 6.98 20.11
C PRO A 76 6.57 6.79 21.04
N LEU A 77 5.43 6.46 20.45
CA LEU A 77 4.27 5.94 21.17
C LEU A 77 4.43 4.41 21.26
N PRO A 78 4.63 3.86 22.47
CA PRO A 78 4.84 2.43 22.65
C PRO A 78 3.58 1.60 22.30
N ARG A 79 3.78 0.32 22.05
CA ARG A 79 2.77 -0.65 21.64
C ARG A 79 1.49 -0.58 22.48
N ASP A 80 1.61 -0.68 23.80
CA ASP A 80 0.43 -0.74 24.70
C ASP A 80 -0.34 0.57 24.75
N GLU A 81 0.36 1.69 24.64
CA GLU A 81 -0.27 3.01 24.58
C GLU A 81 -0.99 3.19 23.25
N TRP A 82 -0.38 2.73 22.15
CA TRP A 82 -1.01 2.79 20.85
C TRP A 82 -2.27 1.91 20.80
N ILE A 83 -2.24 0.68 21.34
CA ILE A 83 -3.41 -0.21 21.43
C ILE A 83 -4.54 0.48 22.20
N ARG A 84 -4.23 1.08 23.36
CA ARG A 84 -5.22 1.81 24.15
C ARG A 84 -5.84 2.98 23.36
N ALA A 85 -5.01 3.77 22.69
CA ALA A 85 -5.46 4.89 21.87
C ALA A 85 -6.31 4.42 20.66
N ALA A 86 -5.90 3.37 19.98
CA ALA A 86 -6.62 2.81 18.84
C ALA A 86 -8.01 2.29 19.24
N ARG A 87 -8.13 1.62 20.40
CA ARG A 87 -9.40 1.12 20.94
C ARG A 87 -10.33 2.23 21.43
N ALA A 88 -9.77 3.33 21.89
CA ALA A 88 -10.53 4.51 22.33
C ALA A 88 -10.98 5.41 21.17
N ALA A 89 -10.42 5.23 19.98
CA ALA A 89 -10.74 6.03 18.81
C ALA A 89 -12.22 5.84 18.39
N PRO A 90 -12.88 6.86 17.84
CA PRO A 90 -14.23 6.73 17.31
C PRO A 90 -14.29 5.62 16.24
N ARG A 91 -15.35 4.84 16.28
CA ARG A 91 -15.58 3.76 15.30
C ARG A 91 -15.72 4.33 13.90
N GLY A 92 -15.20 3.60 12.94
CA GLY A 92 -15.26 3.91 11.52
C GLY A 92 -13.94 3.59 10.84
N ALA A 93 -14.01 3.03 9.65
CA ALA A 93 -12.82 2.80 8.84
C ALA A 93 -12.42 4.09 8.12
N PRO A 94 -11.21 4.62 8.32
CA PRO A 94 -10.71 5.72 7.53
C PRO A 94 -10.58 5.27 6.06
N ARG A 95 -10.70 6.20 5.13
CA ARG A 95 -10.41 5.88 3.73
C ARG A 95 -8.90 5.84 3.53
N MET A 96 -8.42 4.73 3.00
CA MET A 96 -7.03 4.55 2.58
C MET A 96 -6.95 4.63 1.06
N ASP A 97 -6.08 5.48 0.53
CA ASP A 97 -5.83 5.62 -0.90
C ASP A 97 -4.34 5.86 -1.18
N GLN A 98 -3.95 5.82 -2.45
CA GLN A 98 -2.57 6.04 -2.90
C GLN A 98 -1.57 5.05 -2.26
N MET A 99 -2.01 3.81 -2.03
CA MET A 99 -1.15 2.79 -1.41
C MET A 99 -0.03 2.36 -2.36
N ALA A 100 1.19 2.33 -1.82
CA ALA A 100 2.36 1.74 -2.45
C ALA A 100 2.98 0.70 -1.51
N VAL A 101 3.46 -0.41 -2.07
CA VAL A 101 4.06 -1.51 -1.32
C VAL A 101 5.41 -1.86 -1.91
N HIS A 102 6.44 -1.89 -1.06
CA HIS A 102 7.78 -2.37 -1.39
C HIS A 102 8.06 -3.60 -0.53
N ASP A 103 8.11 -4.76 -1.17
CA ASP A 103 8.37 -6.05 -0.50
C ASP A 103 9.84 -6.43 -0.65
N PHE A 104 10.53 -6.63 0.48
CA PHE A 104 11.91 -7.05 0.59
C PHE A 104 12.05 -8.48 1.14
N GLY A 105 10.99 -9.28 1.04
CA GLY A 105 10.93 -10.67 1.49
C GLY A 105 10.54 -10.82 2.96
N THR A 106 11.38 -10.38 3.87
CA THR A 106 11.12 -10.43 5.33
C THR A 106 10.56 -9.15 5.91
N ILE A 107 10.63 -8.06 5.16
CA ILE A 107 10.09 -6.75 5.52
C ILE A 107 9.34 -6.18 4.32
N ALA A 108 8.19 -5.60 4.56
CA ALA A 108 7.47 -4.79 3.58
C ALA A 108 7.30 -3.37 4.12
N ILE A 109 7.56 -2.39 3.25
CA ILE A 109 7.26 -0.98 3.50
C ILE A 109 5.98 -0.65 2.75
N VAL A 110 4.97 -0.25 3.50
CA VAL A 110 3.65 0.09 2.98
C VAL A 110 3.39 1.57 3.25
N SER A 111 3.14 2.35 2.23
CA SER A 111 2.79 3.75 2.39
C SER A 111 1.43 4.04 1.79
N PHE A 112 0.66 4.90 2.43
CA PHE A 112 -0.66 5.28 1.95
C PHE A 112 -1.12 6.62 2.55
N ARG A 113 -2.12 7.20 1.93
CA ARG A 113 -2.84 8.33 2.50
C ARG A 113 -4.06 7.83 3.25
N GLU A 114 -4.15 8.16 4.53
CA GLU A 114 -5.29 7.91 5.38
C GLU A 114 -6.12 9.18 5.52
N THR A 115 -7.40 9.10 5.20
CA THR A 115 -8.35 10.21 5.39
C THR A 115 -9.36 9.80 6.45
N PRO A 116 -9.40 10.48 7.61
CA PRO A 116 -10.33 10.20 8.69
C PRO A 116 -11.79 10.33 8.22
N THR A 117 -12.68 9.58 8.85
CA THR A 117 -14.13 9.78 8.72
C THR A 117 -14.54 11.08 9.40
N THR A 118 -15.75 11.57 9.11
CA THR A 118 -16.34 12.74 9.79
C THR A 118 -16.43 12.55 11.29
N ALA A 119 -16.67 11.32 11.76
CA ALA A 119 -16.71 10.97 13.17
C ALA A 119 -15.35 11.06 13.86
N GLN A 120 -14.29 10.67 13.16
CA GLN A 120 -12.93 10.66 13.70
C GLN A 120 -12.30 12.04 13.80
N ARG A 121 -12.80 13.01 13.07
CA ARG A 121 -12.28 14.38 13.00
C ARG A 121 -10.74 14.41 12.80
N GLY A 122 -10.25 15.13 11.87
CA GLY A 122 -8.81 15.24 11.66
C GLY A 122 -8.45 15.59 10.22
N LYS A 123 -7.17 15.79 10.02
CA LYS A 123 -6.61 16.03 8.70
C LYS A 123 -6.13 14.71 8.08
N PRO A 124 -6.07 14.61 6.75
CA PRO A 124 -5.43 13.48 6.10
C PRO A 124 -4.01 13.29 6.59
N GLN A 125 -3.62 12.03 6.75
CA GLN A 125 -2.30 11.62 7.19
C GLN A 125 -1.58 10.86 6.08
N PHE A 126 -0.30 11.08 5.93
CA PHE A 126 0.58 10.15 5.23
C PHE A 126 1.08 9.14 6.25
N VAL A 127 0.83 7.87 5.97
CA VAL A 127 1.22 6.75 6.82
C VAL A 127 2.28 5.95 6.11
N VAL A 128 3.32 5.53 6.85
CA VAL A 128 4.31 4.56 6.37
C VAL A 128 4.44 3.48 7.43
N ASP A 129 4.15 2.26 7.04
CA ASP A 129 4.17 1.07 7.87
C ASP A 129 5.28 0.13 7.47
N CYS A 130 6.03 -0.32 8.46
CA CYS A 130 7.00 -1.39 8.33
C CYS A 130 6.37 -2.69 8.85
N TRP A 131 6.04 -3.58 7.94
CA TRP A 131 5.57 -4.91 8.25
C TRP A 131 6.71 -5.91 8.23
N LYS A 132 6.83 -6.71 9.26
CA LYS A 132 7.85 -7.75 9.41
C LYS A 132 7.19 -9.11 9.27
N ARG A 133 7.81 -9.98 8.48
CA ARG A 133 7.35 -11.35 8.31
C ARG A 133 7.83 -12.23 9.47
N THR A 134 6.90 -12.92 10.12
CA THR A 134 7.18 -13.85 11.22
C THR A 134 6.51 -15.18 10.88
N GLY A 135 7.30 -16.13 10.40
CA GLY A 135 6.76 -17.35 9.78
C GLY A 135 5.98 -16.99 8.52
N ASP A 136 4.72 -17.39 8.47
CA ASP A 136 3.82 -17.09 7.34
C ASP A 136 2.96 -15.83 7.55
N GLU A 137 3.10 -15.16 8.69
CA GLU A 137 2.31 -13.99 9.05
C GLU A 137 3.09 -12.69 8.93
N TRP A 138 2.38 -11.60 8.63
CA TRP A 138 2.90 -10.25 8.70
C TRP A 138 2.50 -9.61 10.04
N LYS A 139 3.49 -9.00 10.73
CA LYS A 139 3.29 -8.24 11.97
C LYS A 139 3.71 -6.79 11.73
N LEU A 140 2.88 -5.84 12.14
CA LEU A 140 3.24 -4.44 12.07
C LEU A 140 4.30 -4.14 13.13
N ALA A 141 5.49 -3.71 12.70
CA ALA A 141 6.62 -3.45 13.59
C ALA A 141 6.79 -1.97 13.90
N VAL A 142 6.61 -1.11 12.90
CA VAL A 142 6.72 0.35 13.09
C VAL A 142 5.69 1.04 12.23
N ARG A 143 5.03 2.07 12.78
CA ARG A 143 4.16 2.99 12.03
C ARG A 143 4.66 4.42 12.14
N TYR A 144 4.81 5.08 11.00
CA TYR A 144 5.06 6.52 10.94
C TYR A 144 3.81 7.24 10.44
N ARG A 145 3.48 8.38 11.05
CA ARG A 145 2.36 9.23 10.63
C ARG A 145 2.78 10.69 10.56
N SER A 146 2.36 11.37 9.51
CA SER A 146 2.53 12.82 9.38
C SER A 146 1.31 13.45 8.69
N GLU A 147 0.96 14.68 9.06
CA GLU A 147 -0.11 15.39 8.38
C GLU A 147 0.26 15.64 6.90
N VAL A 148 -0.69 15.38 6.01
CA VAL A 148 -0.56 15.77 4.61
C VAL A 148 -0.81 17.28 4.52
N ARG A 149 0.20 18.03 4.11
CA ARG A 149 0.04 19.46 3.81
C ARG A 149 -0.52 19.59 2.40
N ALA A 150 -1.46 20.55 2.22
CA ALA A 150 -1.86 20.94 0.89
C ALA A 150 -0.63 21.45 0.11
N ALA A 151 -0.53 21.09 -1.16
CA ALA A 151 0.53 21.63 -2.00
C ALA A 151 0.42 23.18 -2.04
N PRO A 152 1.55 23.90 -2.02
CA PRO A 152 1.51 25.35 -2.20
C PRO A 152 0.78 25.69 -3.50
N GLY A 153 -0.35 26.42 -3.41
CA GLY A 153 -1.15 26.82 -4.57
C GLY A 153 -2.41 25.99 -4.84
N GLU A 154 -2.70 24.94 -4.07
CA GLU A 154 -4.00 24.28 -4.16
C GLU A 154 -5.04 25.12 -3.38
N PRO A 155 -6.07 25.70 -4.06
CA PRO A 155 -7.05 26.50 -3.36
C PRO A 155 -7.79 25.63 -2.35
N ALA A 156 -7.85 26.09 -1.09
CA ALA A 156 -8.67 25.47 -0.08
C ALA A 156 -10.09 25.28 -0.64
N LYS A 157 -10.58 24.04 -0.70
CA LYS A 157 -11.95 23.78 -1.14
C LYS A 157 -12.89 24.55 -0.23
N SER A 158 -13.34 25.71 -0.75
CA SER A 158 -14.31 26.57 -0.09
C SER A 158 -15.57 25.76 0.17
N THR A 159 -15.84 25.53 1.44
CA THR A 159 -17.11 24.98 1.89
C THR A 159 -18.15 26.10 1.75
N VAL A 160 -18.72 26.25 0.55
CA VAL A 160 -19.86 27.12 0.33
C VAL A 160 -21.00 26.56 1.17
N ARG A 161 -21.20 27.15 2.36
CA ARG A 161 -22.42 27.00 3.13
C ARG A 161 -23.54 27.64 2.32
N LYS A 162 -24.32 26.84 1.61
CA LYS A 162 -25.62 27.28 1.12
C LYS A 162 -26.48 27.56 2.38
N ARG A 163 -26.67 28.84 2.66
CA ARG A 163 -27.75 29.28 3.56
C ARG A 163 -29.02 29.26 2.72
N TYR A 164 -29.95 28.42 3.09
CA TYR A 164 -31.35 28.50 2.75
C TYR A 164 -32.09 29.10 3.93
#